data_e0e4f14bf9c54d52e17cd28f2c799243
#
_entry.id   e0e4f14bf9c54d52e17cd28f2c799243
#
_cell.length_a   1.000
_cell.length_b   1.000
_cell.length_c   1.000
_cell.angle_alpha   90.00
_cell.angle_beta   90.00
_cell.angle_gamma   90.00
#
_symmetry.space_group_name_H-M   'P 1'
#
loop_
_entity.id
_entity.type
_entity.pdbx_description
1 polymer ?
#
loop_
_entity_poly.entity_id
_entity_poly.type
_entity_poly.pdbx_seq_one_letter_code
_entity_poly.pdbx_strand_id
1 'polypeptide(L)'
;KSLSDLQFILTDLMLNAKTQESRDVANFVQDTALGRLRRVGFAAHDNGVRSAPFYVLMGARMPSVLVELGYCTNPDEARRLNSDKYLATLADGIAEGVASYKRKLARFSQR
;
A
#
# COMPACT_ATOMS: atom_id res chain seq x y z
N LYS A 1 -10.79 -29.85 21.59
CA LYS A 1 -10.35 -29.50 20.24
C LYS A 1 -9.00 -30.12 19.90
N SER A 2 -8.84 -30.51 18.69
CA SER A 2 -7.61 -31.08 18.20
C SER A 2 -6.53 -30.02 17.97
N LEU A 3 -5.27 -30.46 17.91
CA LEU A 3 -4.15 -29.59 17.59
C LEU A 3 -4.31 -28.92 16.22
N SER A 4 -4.90 -29.63 15.24
CA SER A 4 -5.14 -29.08 13.90
C SER A 4 -6.18 -27.97 13.92
N ASP A 5 -7.18 -28.02 14.78
CA ASP A 5 -8.15 -26.94 14.94
C ASP A 5 -7.48 -25.67 15.47
N LEU A 6 -6.58 -25.82 16.44
CA LEU A 6 -5.81 -24.69 16.98
C LEU A 6 -4.90 -24.08 15.91
N GLN A 7 -4.24 -24.92 15.10
CA GLN A 7 -3.40 -24.45 14.00
C GLN A 7 -4.21 -23.66 12.98
N PHE A 8 -5.41 -24.14 12.64
CA PHE A 8 -6.30 -23.46 11.70
C PHE A 8 -6.70 -22.07 12.24
N ILE A 9 -7.10 -22.01 13.51
CA ILE A 9 -7.51 -20.75 14.16
C ILE A 9 -6.35 -19.75 14.18
N LEU A 10 -5.14 -20.20 14.55
CA LEU A 10 -3.97 -19.34 14.58
C LEU A 10 -3.61 -18.83 13.20
N THR A 11 -3.65 -19.68 12.17
CA THR A 11 -3.39 -19.29 10.80
C THR A 11 -4.39 -18.25 10.32
N ASP A 12 -5.67 -18.45 10.62
CA ASP A 12 -6.73 -17.50 10.24
C ASP A 12 -6.52 -16.13 10.90
N LEU A 13 -6.17 -16.12 12.19
CA LEU A 13 -5.89 -14.87 12.91
C LEU A 13 -4.68 -14.15 12.32
N MET A 14 -3.63 -14.88 11.97
CA MET A 14 -2.42 -14.31 11.37
C MET A 14 -2.71 -13.70 10.00
N LEU A 15 -3.52 -14.36 9.17
CA LEU A 15 -3.90 -13.84 7.87
C LEU A 15 -4.75 -12.57 8.00
N ASN A 16 -5.67 -12.54 8.95
CA ASN A 16 -6.49 -11.37 9.22
C ASN A 16 -5.65 -10.19 9.69
N ALA A 17 -4.71 -10.43 10.60
CA ALA A 17 -3.79 -9.39 11.08
C ALA A 17 -2.95 -8.82 9.95
N LYS A 18 -2.41 -9.69 9.08
CA LYS A 18 -1.64 -9.27 7.90
C LYS A 18 -2.48 -8.41 6.96
N THR A 19 -3.73 -8.78 6.73
CA THR A 19 -4.66 -8.02 5.88
C THR A 19 -4.90 -6.63 6.44
N GLN A 20 -5.12 -6.51 7.76
CA GLN A 20 -5.31 -5.23 8.42
C GLN A 20 -4.07 -4.34 8.32
N GLU A 21 -2.89 -4.91 8.57
CA GLU A 21 -1.62 -4.19 8.48
C GLU A 21 -1.35 -3.74 7.05
N SER A 22 -1.62 -4.60 6.06
CA SER A 22 -1.46 -4.25 4.65
C SER A 22 -2.39 -3.10 4.24
N ARG A 23 -3.61 -3.09 4.74
CA ARG A 23 -4.55 -2.00 4.51
C ARG A 23 -4.05 -0.68 5.09
N ASP A 24 -3.47 -0.73 6.29
CA ASP A 24 -2.89 0.46 6.92
C ASP A 24 -1.74 1.01 6.08
N VAL A 25 -0.81 0.15 5.65
CA VAL A 25 0.28 0.57 4.75
C VAL A 25 -0.28 1.19 3.48
N ALA A 26 -1.26 0.55 2.86
CA ALA A 26 -1.88 1.03 1.62
C ALA A 26 -2.50 2.42 1.80
N ASN A 27 -3.18 2.66 2.92
CA ASN A 27 -3.76 3.97 3.22
C ASN A 27 -2.68 5.04 3.39
N PHE A 28 -1.60 4.75 4.11
CA PHE A 28 -0.50 5.69 4.26
C PHE A 28 0.14 6.02 2.91
N VAL A 29 0.42 5.00 2.10
CA VAL A 29 1.02 5.19 0.77
C VAL A 29 0.09 5.99 -0.13
N GLN A 30 -1.20 5.67 -0.15
CA GLN A 30 -2.18 6.37 -0.97
C GLN A 30 -2.24 7.85 -0.61
N ASP A 31 -2.36 8.16 0.68
CA ASP A 31 -2.49 9.54 1.16
C ASP A 31 -1.23 10.37 0.87
N THR A 32 -0.06 9.83 1.14
CA THR A 32 1.20 10.57 0.93
C THR A 32 1.54 10.71 -0.54
N ALA A 33 1.29 9.69 -1.35
CA ALA A 33 1.54 9.75 -2.80
C ALA A 33 0.65 10.80 -3.45
N LEU A 34 -0.66 10.76 -3.18
CA LEU A 34 -1.60 11.75 -3.70
C LEU A 34 -1.28 13.16 -3.20
N GLY A 35 -0.95 13.30 -1.92
CA GLY A 35 -0.60 14.59 -1.33
C GLY A 35 0.60 15.22 -2.02
N ARG A 36 1.64 14.43 -2.30
CA ARG A 36 2.83 14.89 -2.98
C ARG A 36 2.55 15.29 -4.43
N LEU A 37 1.82 14.46 -5.16
CA LEU A 37 1.47 14.75 -6.55
C LEU A 37 0.67 16.05 -6.66
N ARG A 38 -0.32 16.23 -5.81
CA ARG A 38 -1.18 17.42 -5.81
C ARG A 38 -0.42 18.69 -5.44
N ARG A 39 0.51 18.61 -4.50
CA ARG A 39 1.34 19.77 -4.12
C ARG A 39 2.24 20.24 -5.25
N VAL A 40 2.71 19.32 -6.09
CA VAL A 40 3.53 19.66 -7.26
C VAL A 40 2.68 20.14 -8.44
N GLY A 41 1.36 19.97 -8.38
CA GLY A 41 0.44 20.45 -9.39
C GLY A 41 -0.06 19.37 -10.35
N PHE A 42 0.23 18.10 -10.10
CA PHE A 42 -0.31 17.02 -10.91
C PHE A 42 -1.77 16.75 -10.53
N ALA A 43 -2.60 16.57 -11.54
CA ALA A 43 -3.97 16.08 -11.34
C ALA A 43 -3.89 14.57 -11.00
N ALA A 44 -4.30 14.23 -9.80
CA ALA A 44 -4.25 12.85 -9.33
C ALA A 44 -5.62 12.45 -8.78
N HIS A 45 -6.16 11.36 -9.32
CA HIS A 45 -7.42 10.80 -8.86
C HIS A 45 -7.17 9.79 -7.74
N ASP A 46 -7.98 9.87 -6.70
CA ASP A 46 -7.98 8.90 -5.62
C ASP A 46 -8.96 7.77 -5.98
N ASN A 47 -8.44 6.69 -6.51
CA ASN A 47 -9.24 5.50 -6.79
C ASN A 47 -9.42 4.61 -5.56
N GLY A 48 -8.85 5.02 -4.44
CA GLY A 48 -9.01 4.35 -3.17
C GLY A 48 -8.09 3.16 -2.98
N VAL A 49 -8.21 2.58 -1.79
CA VAL A 49 -7.51 1.34 -1.41
C VAL A 49 -8.52 0.21 -1.47
N ARG A 50 -8.15 -0.88 -2.12
CA ARG A 50 -9.02 -2.03 -2.32
C ARG A 50 -8.32 -3.32 -1.92
N SER A 51 -9.09 -4.27 -1.44
CA SER A 51 -8.62 -5.62 -1.18
C SER A 51 -9.02 -6.52 -2.33
N ALA A 52 -8.08 -7.36 -2.78
CA ALA A 52 -8.32 -8.34 -3.81
C ALA A 52 -7.32 -9.49 -3.65
N PRO A 53 -7.63 -10.69 -4.16
CA PRO A 53 -6.71 -11.82 -4.09
C PRO A 53 -5.62 -11.69 -5.17
N PHE A 54 -4.72 -10.73 -5.00
CA PHE A 54 -3.62 -10.51 -5.94
C PHE A 54 -2.60 -11.64 -5.83
N TYR A 55 -2.41 -12.35 -6.93
CA TYR A 55 -1.50 -13.48 -6.98
C TYR A 55 -0.07 -13.10 -6.54
N VAL A 56 0.39 -11.94 -6.98
CA VAL A 56 1.75 -11.45 -6.67
C VAL A 56 1.98 -11.25 -5.17
N LEU A 57 0.93 -11.04 -4.38
CA LEU A 57 1.03 -10.81 -2.94
C LEU A 57 0.78 -12.08 -2.13
N MET A 58 0.37 -13.18 -2.77
CA MET A 58 0.06 -14.43 -2.07
C MET A 58 1.33 -15.04 -1.49
N GLY A 59 1.22 -15.54 -0.27
CA GLY A 59 2.34 -16.16 0.42
C GLY A 59 3.30 -15.21 1.12
N ALA A 60 3.13 -13.91 0.96
CA ALA A 60 3.94 -12.94 1.70
C ALA A 60 3.63 -13.04 3.20
N ARG A 61 4.67 -13.04 4.03
CA ARG A 61 4.54 -13.17 5.51
C ARG A 61 4.58 -11.83 6.22
N MET A 62 4.57 -10.74 5.49
CA MET A 62 4.67 -9.38 5.99
C MET A 62 3.57 -8.56 5.32
N PRO A 63 3.25 -7.37 5.85
CA PRO A 63 2.33 -6.47 5.17
C PRO A 63 2.81 -6.22 3.74
N SER A 64 1.90 -6.33 2.79
CA SER A 64 2.23 -6.23 1.38
C SER A 64 1.12 -5.52 0.62
N VAL A 65 1.53 -4.69 -0.34
CA VAL A 65 0.60 -3.89 -1.13
C VAL A 65 1.03 -3.90 -2.60
N LEU A 66 0.04 -3.75 -3.47
CA LEU A 66 0.26 -3.55 -4.89
C LEU A 66 -0.12 -2.10 -5.19
N VAL A 67 0.84 -1.33 -5.69
CA VAL A 67 0.60 0.07 -6.07
C VAL A 67 0.41 0.14 -7.58
N GLU A 68 -0.78 0.51 -8.01
CA GLU A 68 -1.07 0.72 -9.42
C GLU A 68 -0.80 2.18 -9.77
N LEU A 69 0.25 2.41 -10.57
CA LEU A 69 0.74 3.75 -10.88
C LEU A 69 -0.10 4.47 -11.93
N GLY A 70 -0.83 3.74 -12.74
CA GLY A 70 -1.67 4.26 -13.81
C GLY A 70 -1.89 3.20 -14.87
N TYR A 71 -2.75 3.52 -15.82
CA TYR A 71 -3.09 2.60 -16.91
C TYR A 71 -2.46 3.09 -18.23
N CYS A 72 -1.65 2.25 -18.85
CA CYS A 72 -0.98 2.57 -20.10
C CYS A 72 -1.98 2.78 -21.26
N THR A 73 -3.20 2.27 -21.11
CA THR A 73 -4.26 2.41 -22.11
C THR A 73 -4.93 3.79 -22.06
N ASN A 74 -4.72 4.56 -20.99
CA ASN A 74 -5.21 5.93 -20.90
C ASN A 74 -4.11 6.89 -21.38
N PRO A 75 -4.34 7.72 -22.44
CA PRO A 75 -3.28 8.58 -22.99
C PRO A 75 -2.71 9.58 -21.99
N ASP A 76 -3.53 10.14 -21.11
CA ASP A 76 -3.08 11.11 -20.11
C ASP A 76 -2.23 10.44 -19.04
N GLU A 77 -2.65 9.27 -18.58
CA GLU A 77 -1.88 8.49 -17.59
C GLU A 77 -0.57 7.98 -18.21
N ALA A 78 -0.60 7.53 -19.46
CA ALA A 78 0.61 7.10 -20.16
C ALA A 78 1.63 8.23 -20.27
N ARG A 79 1.19 9.46 -20.56
CA ARG A 79 2.07 10.63 -20.59
C ARG A 79 2.71 10.91 -19.24
N ARG A 80 1.92 10.84 -18.16
CA ARG A 80 2.45 11.03 -16.81
C ARG A 80 3.48 9.96 -16.44
N LEU A 81 3.23 8.71 -16.82
CA LEU A 81 4.17 7.60 -16.58
C LEU A 81 5.48 7.75 -17.35
N ASN A 82 5.50 8.57 -18.41
CA ASN A 82 6.71 8.91 -19.16
C ASN A 82 7.41 10.18 -18.64
N SER A 83 6.87 10.82 -17.61
CA SER A 83 7.46 12.03 -17.03
C SER A 83 8.36 11.65 -15.85
N ASP A 84 9.64 11.98 -15.93
CA ASP A 84 10.58 11.74 -14.84
C ASP A 84 10.17 12.47 -13.58
N LYS A 85 9.67 13.69 -13.70
CA LYS A 85 9.19 14.49 -12.56
C LYS A 85 8.01 13.81 -11.86
N TYR A 86 7.06 13.30 -12.64
CA TYR A 86 5.90 12.59 -12.10
C TYR A 86 6.34 11.32 -11.35
N LEU A 87 7.20 10.52 -11.96
CA LEU A 87 7.68 9.28 -11.36
C LEU A 87 8.50 9.53 -10.09
N ALA A 88 9.36 10.54 -10.09
CA ALA A 88 10.13 10.91 -8.91
C ALA A 88 9.24 11.36 -7.76
N THR A 89 8.25 12.20 -8.06
CA THR A 89 7.28 12.69 -7.06
C THR A 89 6.48 11.53 -6.47
N LEU A 90 6.04 10.62 -7.33
CA LEU A 90 5.29 9.43 -6.93
C LEU A 90 6.13 8.51 -6.05
N ALA A 91 7.38 8.27 -6.44
CA ALA A 91 8.31 7.44 -5.67
C ALA A 91 8.56 8.04 -4.28
N ASP A 92 8.77 9.34 -4.19
CA ASP A 92 8.94 10.04 -2.92
C ASP A 92 7.70 9.91 -2.03
N GLY A 93 6.52 10.02 -2.63
CA GLY A 93 5.26 9.87 -1.91
C GLY A 93 5.06 8.46 -1.36
N ILE A 94 5.40 7.45 -2.14
CA ILE A 94 5.33 6.05 -1.71
C ILE A 94 6.32 5.81 -0.55
N ALA A 95 7.55 6.26 -0.69
CA ALA A 95 8.57 6.13 0.35
C ALA A 95 8.15 6.83 1.65
N GLU A 96 7.57 8.01 1.54
CA GLU A 96 7.04 8.74 2.70
C GLU A 96 5.93 7.97 3.40
N GLY A 97 5.04 7.33 2.63
CA GLY A 97 3.96 6.53 3.19
C GLY A 97 4.47 5.35 3.99
N VAL A 98 5.46 4.63 3.47
CA VAL A 98 6.10 3.51 4.17
C VAL A 98 6.80 4.00 5.44
N ALA A 99 7.53 5.10 5.35
CA ALA A 99 8.21 5.69 6.50
C ALA A 99 7.21 6.14 7.59
N SER A 100 6.08 6.71 7.19
CA SER A 100 5.03 7.12 8.12
C SER A 100 4.41 5.93 8.84
N TYR A 101 4.17 4.84 8.13
CA TYR A 101 3.68 3.61 8.72
C TYR A 101 4.70 3.04 9.72
N LYS A 102 5.97 3.03 9.37
CA LYS A 102 7.05 2.58 10.24
C LYS A 102 7.09 3.38 11.55
N ARG A 103 6.94 4.71 11.45
CA ARG A 103 6.90 5.58 12.64
C ARG A 103 5.69 5.28 13.52
N LYS A 104 4.54 5.00 12.92
CA LYS A 104 3.34 4.59 13.67
C LYS A 104 3.61 3.32 14.46
N LEU A 105 4.20 2.30 13.84
CA LEU A 105 4.55 1.05 14.52
C LEU A 105 5.53 1.29 15.69
N ALA A 106 6.54 2.13 15.50
CA ALA A 106 7.51 2.43 16.54
C ALA A 106 6.85 3.07 17.78
N ARG A 107 5.85 3.95 17.56
CA ARG A 107 5.10 4.56 18.66
C ARG A 107 4.32 3.54 19.46
N PHE A 108 3.71 2.57 18.80
CA PHE A 108 2.99 1.48 19.48
C PHE A 108 3.92 0.59 20.29
N SER A 109 5.13 0.34 19.78
CA SER A 109 6.11 -0.51 20.45
C SER A 109 6.71 0.11 21.72
N GLN A 110 6.59 1.43 21.90
CA GLN A 110 7.13 2.16 23.06
C GLN A 110 6.14 2.32 24.20
N ARG A 111 4.95 1.78 24.06
CA ARG A 111 3.91 1.85 25.11
C ARG A 111 3.99 0.68 26.10
#